data_ed58b3b42acb1f953de8cd0cb8ed9bd4
#
_entry.id   ed58b3b42acb1f953de8cd0cb8ed9bd4
#
_cell.length_a   1.000
_cell.length_b   1.000
_cell.length_c   1.000
_cell.angle_alpha   90.00
_cell.angle_beta   90.00
_cell.angle_gamma   90.00
#
_symmetry.space_group_name_H-M   'P 1'
#
loop_
_entity.id
_entity.type
_entity.pdbx_description
1 polymer ?
#
loop_
_entity_poly.entity_id
_entity_poly.type
_entity_poly.pdbx_seq_one_letter_code
_entity_poly.pdbx_strand_id
1 'polypeptide(L)'
;ALGAQWQGNRLNFGLVATDVVCIRYLFYLDFIPHLGDAKSLLTGVLLDSNYQFGDVWGWQTEISGKVEAPVTYLIQLEKTDGTTLFVIDPFARESRGGESWGKTLGFRVNAENFGLKVISRPRGHFFQGIRRLPVLRPQKSAEDISSRPPRPEHRIEQSAVYECHVRGMSRSPSSSISNSAHSGTFRGLTECIPHLKSLGVTAIELLPVFDFDENERTFPGEDTLKTLVNYWGYSTLQFFSPKQNYASDTENPVREFKSMVDKFHEAGLEIWLDVVFNHTAEFGTDGPADHFKSLAPDQWYL
;
A
#
# COMPACT_ATOMS: atom_id res chain seq x y z
N ALA A 1 -13.12 2.23 -12.65
CA ALA A 1 -11.91 2.51 -11.86
C ALA A 1 -11.19 1.21 -11.56
N LEU A 2 -9.85 1.20 -11.53
CA LEU A 2 -9.06 0.03 -11.14
C LEU A 2 -8.96 -0.09 -9.62
N GLY A 3 -8.80 -1.34 -9.14
CA GLY A 3 -8.78 -1.69 -7.73
C GLY A 3 -10.16 -1.84 -7.09
N ALA A 4 -10.17 -2.25 -5.81
CA ALA A 4 -11.38 -2.34 -5.02
C ALA A 4 -11.77 -0.97 -4.47
N GLN A 5 -12.94 -0.48 -4.83
CA GLN A 5 -13.39 0.87 -4.48
C GLN A 5 -14.88 0.95 -4.17
N TRP A 6 -15.22 1.75 -3.17
CA TRP A 6 -16.60 2.12 -2.90
C TRP A 6 -17.09 3.26 -3.81
N GLN A 7 -18.33 3.15 -4.28
CA GLN A 7 -19.04 4.21 -4.99
C GLN A 7 -20.48 4.25 -4.45
N GLY A 8 -20.73 5.08 -3.47
CA GLY A 8 -21.97 5.05 -2.70
C GLY A 8 -22.09 3.73 -1.92
N ASN A 9 -23.21 3.02 -2.09
CA ASN A 9 -23.46 1.69 -1.51
C ASN A 9 -22.93 0.54 -2.39
N ARG A 10 -22.25 0.86 -3.49
CA ARG A 10 -21.71 -0.12 -4.44
C ARG A 10 -20.23 -0.33 -4.21
N LEU A 11 -19.83 -1.57 -4.27
CA LEU A 11 -18.42 -1.98 -4.29
C LEU A 11 -18.05 -2.35 -5.71
N ASN A 12 -17.04 -1.69 -6.25
CA ASN A 12 -16.50 -1.93 -7.57
C ASN A 12 -15.15 -2.59 -7.46
N PHE A 13 -14.90 -3.56 -8.33
CA PHE A 13 -13.61 -4.18 -8.56
C PHE A 13 -13.24 -3.98 -10.02
N GLY A 14 -12.02 -3.55 -10.27
CA GLY A 14 -11.48 -3.42 -11.61
C GLY A 14 -10.02 -3.86 -11.63
N LEU A 15 -9.66 -4.69 -12.58
CA LEU A 15 -8.30 -5.21 -12.72
C LEU A 15 -7.97 -5.36 -14.20
N VAL A 16 -6.71 -5.09 -14.59
CA VAL A 16 -6.18 -5.43 -15.89
C VAL A 16 -5.35 -6.70 -15.74
N ALA A 17 -5.74 -7.77 -16.43
CA ALA A 17 -5.03 -9.05 -16.37
C ALA A 17 -5.10 -9.77 -17.70
N THR A 18 -3.96 -10.28 -18.17
CA THR A 18 -3.80 -11.04 -19.43
C THR A 18 -3.55 -12.51 -19.13
N ASP A 19 -3.88 -13.37 -20.09
CA ASP A 19 -3.70 -14.82 -20.01
C ASP A 19 -4.35 -15.44 -18.75
N VAL A 20 -5.54 -14.95 -18.38
CA VAL A 20 -6.29 -15.37 -17.20
C VAL A 20 -7.61 -15.98 -17.62
N VAL A 21 -7.96 -17.13 -17.06
CA VAL A 21 -9.24 -17.82 -17.24
C VAL A 21 -10.29 -17.28 -16.27
N CYS A 22 -9.89 -17.06 -15.01
CA CYS A 22 -10.75 -16.47 -14.01
C CYS A 22 -9.95 -15.75 -12.92
N ILE A 23 -10.63 -14.82 -12.26
CA ILE A 23 -10.11 -14.07 -11.12
C ILE A 23 -10.98 -14.33 -9.90
N ARG A 24 -10.38 -14.57 -8.76
CA ARG A 24 -11.12 -14.70 -7.52
C ARG A 24 -10.60 -13.70 -6.48
N TYR A 25 -11.48 -12.85 -5.97
CA TYR A 25 -11.21 -12.01 -4.82
C TYR A 25 -11.53 -12.79 -3.55
N LEU A 26 -10.56 -12.94 -2.67
CA LEU A 26 -10.66 -13.66 -1.40
C LEU A 26 -10.66 -12.65 -0.26
N PHE A 27 -11.72 -12.58 0.52
CA PHE A 27 -11.90 -11.62 1.61
C PHE A 27 -11.76 -12.27 2.97
N TYR A 28 -11.11 -11.56 3.89
CA TYR A 28 -10.84 -12.00 5.25
C TYR A 28 -11.31 -10.95 6.25
N LEU A 29 -12.01 -11.36 7.33
CA LEU A 29 -12.52 -10.43 8.35
C LEU A 29 -11.41 -9.81 9.18
N ASP A 30 -10.41 -10.59 9.53
CA ASP A 30 -9.33 -10.17 10.39
C ASP A 30 -7.99 -10.23 9.63
N PHE A 31 -7.06 -9.40 10.10
CA PHE A 31 -5.67 -9.55 9.70
C PHE A 31 -5.14 -10.87 10.23
N ILE A 32 -4.90 -11.84 9.35
CA ILE A 32 -4.48 -13.18 9.77
C ILE A 32 -3.09 -13.46 9.22
N PRO A 33 -2.10 -13.70 10.12
CA PRO A 33 -0.74 -14.03 9.73
C PRO A 33 -0.62 -15.34 8.93
N HIS A 34 -1.66 -16.16 8.93
CA HIS A 34 -1.71 -17.47 8.28
C HIS A 34 -2.81 -17.51 7.22
N LEU A 35 -2.52 -16.97 6.04
CA LEU A 35 -3.37 -17.15 4.87
C LEU A 35 -3.36 -18.64 4.49
N GLY A 36 -4.42 -19.32 4.77
CA GLY A 36 -4.57 -20.75 4.53
C GLY A 36 -5.41 -21.45 5.59
N ASP A 37 -5.79 -20.74 6.65
CA ASP A 37 -6.84 -21.23 7.50
C ASP A 37 -8.19 -20.93 6.86
N ALA A 38 -8.87 -21.98 6.36
CA ALA A 38 -10.20 -21.88 5.75
C ALA A 38 -11.26 -21.26 6.69
N LYS A 39 -11.00 -21.25 8.00
CA LYS A 39 -11.89 -20.63 8.99
C LYS A 39 -11.87 -19.12 8.98
N SER A 40 -10.86 -18.52 8.39
CA SER A 40 -10.67 -17.06 8.32
C SER A 40 -11.14 -16.45 7.01
N LEU A 41 -11.42 -17.27 6.00
CA LEU A 41 -11.99 -16.81 4.74
C LEU A 41 -13.46 -16.44 4.95
N LEU A 42 -13.76 -15.15 4.81
CA LEU A 42 -15.14 -14.66 4.90
C LEU A 42 -15.95 -15.09 3.69
N THR A 43 -15.43 -14.80 2.50
CA THR A 43 -16.07 -15.11 1.21
C THR A 43 -15.08 -14.98 0.06
N GLY A 44 -15.41 -15.57 -1.08
CA GLY A 44 -14.71 -15.37 -2.34
C GLY A 44 -15.68 -14.93 -3.44
N VAL A 45 -15.25 -13.99 -4.27
CA VAL A 45 -15.99 -13.57 -5.46
C VAL A 45 -15.22 -14.06 -6.68
N LEU A 46 -15.89 -14.87 -7.50
CA LEU A 46 -15.33 -15.42 -8.74
C LEU A 46 -15.77 -14.55 -9.91
N LEU A 47 -14.83 -14.08 -10.71
CA LEU A 47 -15.04 -13.45 -11.99
C LEU A 47 -14.59 -14.40 -13.09
N ASP A 48 -15.55 -14.84 -13.90
CA ASP A 48 -15.32 -15.61 -15.12
C ASP A 48 -15.36 -14.69 -16.37
N SER A 49 -15.34 -15.27 -17.55
CA SER A 49 -15.35 -14.53 -18.81
C SER A 49 -16.55 -13.58 -19.01
N ASN A 50 -17.64 -13.73 -18.24
CA ASN A 50 -18.79 -12.83 -18.30
C ASN A 50 -18.48 -11.45 -17.69
N TYR A 51 -17.40 -11.35 -16.90
CA TYR A 51 -16.94 -10.13 -16.23
C TYR A 51 -15.70 -9.54 -16.91
N GLN A 52 -15.33 -10.05 -18.09
CA GLN A 52 -14.16 -9.63 -18.84
C GLN A 52 -14.58 -8.78 -20.06
N PHE A 53 -13.86 -7.66 -20.24
CA PHE A 53 -13.94 -6.83 -21.42
C PHE A 53 -12.54 -6.52 -21.94
N GLY A 54 -12.07 -7.22 -22.95
CA GLY A 54 -10.67 -7.23 -23.36
C GLY A 54 -9.80 -7.73 -22.20
N ASP A 55 -8.78 -6.98 -21.83
CA ASP A 55 -7.89 -7.30 -20.71
C ASP A 55 -8.41 -6.75 -19.37
N VAL A 56 -9.55 -6.05 -19.38
CA VAL A 56 -10.15 -5.49 -18.18
C VAL A 56 -11.16 -6.47 -17.60
N TRP A 57 -10.96 -6.77 -16.33
CA TRP A 57 -11.88 -7.55 -15.50
C TRP A 57 -12.58 -6.61 -14.54
N GLY A 58 -13.90 -6.64 -14.51
CA GLY A 58 -14.68 -5.72 -13.70
C GLY A 58 -15.93 -6.33 -13.13
N TRP A 59 -16.21 -6.01 -11.89
CA TRP A 59 -17.42 -6.41 -11.20
C TRP A 59 -17.92 -5.32 -10.25
N GLN A 60 -19.22 -5.22 -10.16
CA GLN A 60 -19.87 -4.29 -9.25
C GLN A 60 -20.97 -5.01 -8.49
N THR A 61 -21.08 -4.77 -7.20
CA THR A 61 -22.20 -5.25 -6.38
C THR A 61 -22.71 -4.19 -5.45
N GLU A 62 -24.00 -4.26 -5.15
CA GLU A 62 -24.59 -3.50 -4.06
C GLU A 62 -24.45 -4.29 -2.77
N ILE A 63 -23.94 -3.64 -1.74
CA ILE A 63 -23.86 -4.23 -0.41
C ILE A 63 -25.14 -3.86 0.35
N SER A 64 -26.02 -4.85 0.51
CA SER A 64 -27.18 -4.73 1.38
C SER A 64 -26.74 -4.93 2.83
N GLY A 65 -26.61 -3.84 3.55
CA GLY A 65 -26.19 -3.87 4.95
C GLY A 65 -24.99 -2.98 5.22
N LYS A 66 -24.72 -2.76 6.51
CA LYS A 66 -23.62 -1.92 6.94
C LYS A 66 -22.39 -2.77 7.12
N VAL A 67 -21.36 -2.55 6.29
CA VAL A 67 -20.05 -3.12 6.55
C VAL A 67 -19.42 -2.29 7.66
N GLU A 68 -19.20 -2.88 8.82
CA GLU A 68 -18.77 -2.14 10.02
C GLU A 68 -17.24 -2.22 10.25
N ALA A 69 -16.60 -3.28 9.78
CA ALA A 69 -15.18 -3.52 9.97
C ALA A 69 -14.39 -3.51 8.66
N PRO A 70 -13.11 -3.12 8.68
CA PRO A 70 -12.22 -3.32 7.54
C PRO A 70 -12.07 -4.81 7.22
N VAL A 71 -11.96 -5.12 5.94
CA VAL A 71 -11.62 -6.47 5.47
C VAL A 71 -10.31 -6.41 4.70
N THR A 72 -9.47 -7.41 4.88
CA THR A 72 -8.32 -7.65 4.01
C THR A 72 -8.71 -8.53 2.85
N TYR A 73 -8.02 -8.41 1.72
CA TYR A 73 -8.30 -9.27 0.58
C TYR A 73 -7.04 -9.64 -0.18
N LEU A 74 -7.15 -10.69 -0.97
CA LEU A 74 -6.13 -11.18 -1.86
C LEU A 74 -6.77 -11.55 -3.20
N ILE A 75 -6.03 -11.42 -4.28
CA ILE A 75 -6.49 -11.77 -5.62
C ILE A 75 -5.83 -13.09 -6.02
N GLN A 76 -6.64 -14.05 -6.39
CA GLN A 76 -6.22 -15.31 -7.00
C GLN A 76 -6.47 -15.24 -8.50
N LEU A 77 -5.47 -15.57 -9.29
CA LEU A 77 -5.55 -15.68 -10.74
C LEU A 77 -5.42 -17.14 -11.14
N GLU A 78 -6.29 -17.60 -12.01
CA GLU A 78 -6.13 -18.86 -12.74
C GLU A 78 -5.70 -18.50 -14.16
N LYS A 79 -4.48 -18.83 -14.51
CA LYS A 79 -3.88 -18.52 -15.83
C LYS A 79 -4.29 -19.55 -16.86
N THR A 80 -4.22 -19.17 -18.14
CA THR A 80 -4.56 -20.04 -19.28
C THR A 80 -3.66 -21.27 -19.40
N ASP A 81 -2.46 -21.24 -18.83
CA ASP A 81 -1.54 -22.38 -18.76
C ASP A 81 -1.83 -23.34 -17.58
N GLY A 82 -2.91 -23.07 -16.82
CA GLY A 82 -3.29 -23.82 -15.63
C GLY A 82 -2.55 -23.41 -14.35
N THR A 83 -1.70 -22.39 -14.39
CA THR A 83 -1.00 -21.88 -13.21
C THR A 83 -1.95 -21.08 -12.34
N THR A 84 -1.91 -21.31 -11.02
CA THR A 84 -2.60 -20.47 -10.05
C THR A 84 -1.62 -19.54 -9.38
N LEU A 85 -1.91 -18.24 -9.39
CA LEU A 85 -1.12 -17.20 -8.77
C LEU A 85 -1.94 -16.46 -7.72
N PHE A 86 -1.25 -15.95 -6.68
CA PHE A 86 -1.83 -15.02 -5.73
C PHE A 86 -1.10 -13.69 -5.84
N VAL A 87 -1.86 -12.61 -5.98
CA VAL A 87 -1.33 -11.27 -6.18
C VAL A 87 -2.04 -10.28 -5.27
N ILE A 88 -1.35 -9.20 -4.95
CA ILE A 88 -1.94 -8.05 -4.27
C ILE A 88 -2.54 -7.09 -5.29
N ASP A 89 -3.55 -6.35 -4.88
CA ASP A 89 -4.12 -5.30 -5.71
C ASP A 89 -3.17 -4.09 -5.74
N PRO A 90 -2.55 -3.76 -6.89
CA PRO A 90 -1.63 -2.63 -6.97
C PRO A 90 -2.32 -1.26 -6.82
N PHE A 91 -3.64 -1.22 -6.93
CA PHE A 91 -4.46 -0.02 -6.79
C PHE A 91 -5.10 0.12 -5.41
N ALA A 92 -4.77 -0.76 -4.47
CA ALA A 92 -5.26 -0.68 -3.10
C ALA A 92 -4.84 0.64 -2.43
N ARG A 93 -5.78 1.26 -1.74
CA ARG A 93 -5.57 2.55 -1.07
C ARG A 93 -5.04 2.42 0.35
N GLU A 94 -5.01 1.21 0.85
CA GLU A 94 -4.48 0.86 2.16
C GLU A 94 -3.96 -0.58 2.13
N SER A 95 -2.91 -0.82 2.90
CA SER A 95 -2.29 -2.14 3.06
C SER A 95 -1.99 -2.43 4.52
N ARG A 96 -1.85 -3.72 4.83
CA ARG A 96 -1.40 -4.25 6.13
C ARG A 96 -0.23 -5.21 5.97
N GLY A 97 0.53 -5.38 7.04
CA GLY A 97 1.73 -6.22 7.08
C GLY A 97 3.03 -5.43 7.19
N GLY A 98 2.92 -4.12 7.40
CA GLY A 98 4.05 -3.21 7.57
C GLY A 98 3.96 -2.38 8.85
N GLU A 99 3.34 -2.89 9.91
CA GLU A 99 3.08 -2.16 11.15
C GLU A 99 4.34 -1.74 11.90
N SER A 100 5.38 -2.57 11.79
CA SER A 100 6.63 -2.35 12.53
C SER A 100 7.81 -2.18 11.58
N TRP A 101 8.54 -1.09 11.72
CA TRP A 101 9.72 -0.78 10.93
C TRP A 101 10.77 -1.90 11.00
N GLY A 102 11.26 -2.32 9.84
CA GLY A 102 12.26 -3.38 9.70
C GLY A 102 11.74 -4.78 10.01
N LYS A 103 10.42 -4.95 10.18
CA LYS A 103 9.77 -6.24 10.35
C LYS A 103 8.75 -6.44 9.25
N THR A 104 9.00 -7.37 8.36
CA THR A 104 8.03 -7.79 7.35
C THR A 104 7.29 -9.01 7.86
N LEU A 105 5.98 -8.90 7.95
CA LEU A 105 5.11 -10.04 8.15
C LEU A 105 4.92 -10.68 6.78
N GLY A 106 5.71 -11.71 6.48
CA GLY A 106 5.51 -12.51 5.28
C GLY A 106 4.30 -13.41 5.44
N PHE A 107 3.34 -13.32 4.52
CA PHE A 107 2.20 -14.22 4.46
C PHE A 107 2.52 -15.37 3.52
N ARG A 108 2.41 -16.59 4.02
CA ARG A 108 2.46 -17.78 3.18
C ARG A 108 1.04 -18.16 2.80
N VAL A 109 0.77 -18.21 1.52
CA VAL A 109 -0.49 -18.78 1.02
C VAL A 109 -0.35 -20.28 0.99
N ASN A 110 -1.12 -20.97 1.83
CA ASN A 110 -1.23 -22.43 1.76
C ASN A 110 -2.31 -22.79 0.73
N ALA A 111 -1.89 -23.08 -0.49
CA ALA A 111 -2.79 -23.41 -1.59
C ALA A 111 -3.60 -24.70 -1.34
N GLU A 112 -3.11 -25.64 -0.52
CA GLU A 112 -3.81 -26.89 -0.21
C GLU A 112 -5.10 -26.62 0.57
N ASN A 113 -5.12 -25.65 1.46
CA ASN A 113 -6.29 -25.29 2.25
C ASN A 113 -7.41 -24.63 1.42
N PHE A 114 -7.12 -24.21 0.20
CA PHE A 114 -8.11 -23.66 -0.74
C PHE A 114 -8.64 -24.69 -1.74
N GLY A 115 -8.27 -25.97 -1.61
CA GLY A 115 -8.66 -27.03 -2.56
C GLY A 115 -8.01 -26.87 -3.93
N LEU A 116 -6.92 -26.14 -4.01
CA LEU A 116 -6.22 -25.82 -5.24
C LEU A 116 -5.14 -26.85 -5.54
N LYS A 117 -5.12 -27.42 -6.75
CA LYS A 117 -3.97 -28.18 -7.22
C LYS A 117 -2.83 -27.21 -7.47
N VAL A 118 -1.84 -27.20 -6.58
CA VAL A 118 -0.57 -26.52 -6.84
C VAL A 118 0.17 -27.33 -7.90
N ILE A 119 0.24 -26.82 -9.10
CA ILE A 119 1.15 -27.36 -10.11
C ILE A 119 2.56 -26.98 -9.63
N SER A 120 3.38 -28.00 -9.36
CA SER A 120 4.75 -27.82 -8.90
C SER A 120 5.52 -26.92 -9.87
N ARG A 121 5.92 -25.73 -9.41
CA ARG A 121 6.78 -24.84 -10.20
C ARG A 121 8.17 -25.46 -10.38
N PRO A 122 8.85 -25.20 -11.51
CA PRO A 122 10.23 -25.62 -11.71
C PRO A 122 11.12 -25.11 -10.56
N ARG A 123 12.10 -25.93 -10.17
CA ARG A 123 13.10 -25.59 -9.13
C ARG A 123 13.74 -24.24 -9.47
N GLY A 124 13.61 -23.27 -8.61
CA GLY A 124 14.26 -21.96 -8.73
C GLY A 124 13.36 -20.74 -8.48
N HIS A 125 12.05 -20.90 -8.48
CA HIS A 125 11.15 -19.80 -8.10
C HIS A 125 10.95 -19.81 -6.58
N PHE A 126 11.45 -18.77 -5.92
CA PHE A 126 11.16 -18.49 -4.52
C PHE A 126 9.65 -18.49 -4.31
N PHE A 127 9.19 -19.14 -3.24
CA PHE A 127 7.84 -18.94 -2.74
C PHE A 127 7.68 -17.45 -2.48
N GLN A 128 6.89 -16.78 -3.30
CA GLN A 128 6.58 -15.38 -3.06
C GLN A 128 5.67 -15.32 -1.84
N GLY A 129 6.26 -14.96 -0.71
CA GLY A 129 5.47 -14.56 0.44
C GLY A 129 4.76 -13.27 0.07
N ILE A 130 3.44 -13.24 0.20
CA ILE A 130 2.68 -12.00 0.12
C ILE A 130 3.18 -11.08 1.23
N ARG A 131 3.77 -9.95 0.87
CA ARG A 131 4.40 -9.03 1.82
C ARG A 131 3.44 -8.04 2.43
N ARG A 132 2.32 -7.80 1.76
CA ARG A 132 1.26 -6.87 2.17
C ARG A 132 -0.09 -7.44 1.80
N LEU A 133 -1.11 -7.09 2.57
CA LEU A 133 -2.51 -7.39 2.24
C LEU A 133 -3.26 -6.09 2.00
N PRO A 134 -3.87 -5.95 0.82
CA PRO A 134 -4.81 -4.86 0.55
C PRO A 134 -5.95 -4.82 1.56
N VAL A 135 -6.36 -3.62 1.96
CA VAL A 135 -7.45 -3.39 2.89
C VAL A 135 -8.59 -2.64 2.21
N LEU A 136 -9.78 -3.15 2.35
CA LEU A 136 -11.01 -2.49 1.98
C LEU A 136 -11.72 -2.02 3.25
N ARG A 137 -11.76 -0.70 3.46
CA ARG A 137 -12.50 -0.12 4.59
C ARG A 137 -13.95 0.12 4.23
N PRO A 138 -14.86 -0.05 5.21
CA PRO A 138 -16.22 0.43 5.06
C PRO A 138 -16.22 1.92 4.71
N GLN A 139 -17.07 2.30 3.77
CA GLN A 139 -17.28 3.72 3.49
C GLN A 139 -17.95 4.35 4.70
N LYS A 140 -17.20 5.05 5.54
CA LYS A 140 -17.78 6.12 6.35
C LYS A 140 -18.19 7.19 5.36
N SER A 141 -19.35 7.85 5.63
CA SER A 141 -19.90 8.95 4.82
C SER A 141 -18.77 9.75 4.17
N ALA A 142 -18.88 10.00 2.86
CA ALA A 142 -17.85 10.70 2.10
C ALA A 142 -17.28 11.83 2.95
N GLU A 143 -15.97 11.75 3.26
CA GLU A 143 -15.30 12.88 3.91
C GLU A 143 -15.57 14.05 2.98
N ASP A 144 -16.22 15.07 3.50
CA ASP A 144 -16.55 16.25 2.73
C ASP A 144 -15.22 16.93 2.34
N ILE A 145 -14.80 16.71 1.09
CA ILE A 145 -13.57 17.29 0.56
C ILE A 145 -13.64 18.82 0.62
N SER A 146 -14.86 19.40 0.57
CA SER A 146 -15.06 20.83 0.66
C SER A 146 -14.78 21.40 2.06
N SER A 147 -14.75 20.57 3.09
CA SER A 147 -14.42 20.96 4.47
C SER A 147 -12.92 20.97 4.77
N ARG A 148 -12.08 20.51 3.83
CA ARG A 148 -10.63 20.47 4.03
C ARG A 148 -10.00 21.85 3.84
N PRO A 149 -8.90 22.17 4.54
CA PRO A 149 -8.19 23.41 4.33
C PRO A 149 -7.76 23.54 2.86
N PRO A 150 -7.90 24.75 2.28
CA PRO A 150 -7.44 24.96 0.92
C PRO A 150 -5.93 24.71 0.81
N ARG A 151 -5.52 24.15 -0.31
CA ARG A 151 -4.10 23.99 -0.62
C ARG A 151 -3.47 25.41 -0.76
N PRO A 152 -2.33 25.67 -0.10
CA PRO A 152 -1.57 26.86 -0.39
C PRO A 152 -1.09 26.84 -1.85
N GLU A 153 -1.20 27.99 -2.53
CA GLU A 153 -0.81 28.12 -3.94
C GLU A 153 0.37 29.08 -4.05
N HIS A 154 1.55 28.64 -3.60
CA HIS A 154 2.76 29.43 -3.72
C HIS A 154 3.24 29.48 -5.18
N ARG A 155 3.67 30.66 -5.63
CA ARG A 155 4.32 30.78 -6.93
C ARG A 155 5.67 30.07 -6.87
N ILE A 156 6.02 29.34 -7.92
CA ILE A 156 7.26 28.54 -7.94
C ILE A 156 8.50 29.40 -7.72
N GLU A 157 8.49 30.65 -8.23
CA GLU A 157 9.60 31.57 -8.08
C GLU A 157 9.77 32.11 -6.66
N GLN A 158 8.77 31.92 -5.81
CA GLN A 158 8.74 32.33 -4.40
C GLN A 158 8.79 31.12 -3.44
N SER A 159 8.90 29.93 -4.01
CA SER A 159 8.90 28.69 -3.21
C SER A 159 10.29 28.40 -2.65
N ALA A 160 10.34 28.13 -1.37
CA ALA A 160 11.47 27.54 -0.68
C ALA A 160 11.08 26.14 -0.23
N VAL A 161 11.70 25.12 -0.83
CA VAL A 161 11.35 23.71 -0.62
C VAL A 161 12.32 23.09 0.38
N TYR A 162 11.80 22.35 1.35
CA TYR A 162 12.57 21.55 2.29
C TYR A 162 12.28 20.07 2.06
N GLU A 163 13.27 19.36 1.54
CA GLU A 163 13.19 17.90 1.38
C GLU A 163 13.40 17.21 2.72
N CYS A 164 12.52 16.29 3.06
CA CYS A 164 12.66 15.51 4.27
C CYS A 164 12.04 14.12 4.19
N HIS A 165 12.56 13.23 5.03
CA HIS A 165 12.04 11.88 5.21
C HIS A 165 11.10 11.86 6.42
N VAL A 166 9.88 11.34 6.27
CA VAL A 166 8.87 11.29 7.36
C VAL A 166 9.45 10.73 8.65
N ARG A 167 10.11 9.57 8.55
CA ARG A 167 10.71 8.93 9.72
C ARG A 167 11.93 9.68 10.22
N GLY A 168 12.79 10.18 9.33
CA GLY A 168 14.04 10.84 9.70
C GLY A 168 13.83 12.14 10.45
N MET A 169 12.85 12.94 10.04
CA MET A 169 12.65 14.30 10.54
C MET A 169 12.40 14.39 12.04
N SER A 170 11.69 13.42 12.61
CA SER A 170 11.30 13.46 14.03
C SER A 170 11.89 12.31 14.88
N ARG A 171 12.82 11.50 14.32
CA ARG A 171 13.35 10.32 15.03
C ARG A 171 14.51 10.64 15.96
N SER A 172 15.22 11.73 15.74
CA SER A 172 16.34 12.12 16.60
C SER A 172 15.85 12.44 18.01
N PRO A 173 16.60 12.04 19.06
CA PRO A 173 16.33 12.50 20.43
C PRO A 173 16.34 14.02 20.58
N SER A 174 17.04 14.74 19.68
CA SER A 174 17.07 16.21 19.65
C SER A 174 15.89 16.84 18.93
N SER A 175 14.99 16.04 18.33
CA SER A 175 13.78 16.57 17.72
C SER A 175 12.85 17.13 18.79
N SER A 176 12.19 18.24 18.49
CA SER A 176 11.31 18.95 19.43
C SER A 176 9.90 18.36 19.53
N ILE A 177 9.74 17.06 19.21
CA ILE A 177 8.44 16.40 19.34
C ILE A 177 8.05 16.21 20.80
N SER A 178 6.79 16.47 21.11
CA SER A 178 6.27 16.43 22.48
C SER A 178 5.99 15.00 22.97
N ASN A 179 5.68 14.08 22.06
CA ASN A 179 5.31 12.71 22.37
C ASN A 179 6.19 11.71 21.61
N SER A 180 6.96 10.92 22.33
CA SER A 180 7.85 9.91 21.75
C SER A 180 7.11 8.84 20.90
N ALA A 181 5.82 8.59 21.15
CA ALA A 181 5.00 7.71 20.33
C ALA A 181 4.77 8.25 18.92
N HIS A 182 4.94 9.56 18.70
CA HIS A 182 4.85 10.19 17.38
C HIS A 182 6.19 10.20 16.63
N SER A 183 7.27 9.75 17.27
CA SER A 183 8.62 9.77 16.68
C SER A 183 8.69 8.94 15.39
N GLY A 184 9.07 9.59 14.30
CA GLY A 184 9.20 8.96 12.99
C GLY A 184 7.88 8.68 12.27
N THR A 185 6.82 9.44 12.60
CA THR A 185 5.48 9.26 12.02
C THR A 185 4.96 10.54 11.36
N PHE A 186 3.87 10.42 10.59
CA PHE A 186 3.15 11.58 10.02
C PHE A 186 2.74 12.58 11.11
N ARG A 187 2.30 12.08 12.27
CA ARG A 187 1.96 12.94 13.41
C ARG A 187 3.18 13.65 13.98
N GLY A 188 4.31 12.95 14.11
CA GLY A 188 5.56 13.58 14.54
C GLY A 188 6.05 14.64 13.57
N LEU A 189 5.86 14.42 12.27
CA LEU A 189 6.19 15.44 11.27
C LEU A 189 5.34 16.70 11.44
N THR A 190 4.05 16.59 11.81
CA THR A 190 3.22 17.77 12.08
C THR A 190 3.71 18.60 13.27
N GLU A 191 4.35 17.97 14.26
CA GLU A 191 4.94 18.68 15.40
C GLU A 191 6.17 19.50 15.00
N CYS A 192 6.78 19.22 13.85
CA CYS A 192 7.90 19.98 13.29
C CYS A 192 7.46 21.25 12.52
N ILE A 193 6.17 21.49 12.31
CA ILE A 193 5.66 22.66 11.56
C ILE A 193 6.21 23.99 12.10
N PRO A 194 6.24 24.28 13.42
CA PRO A 194 6.79 25.54 13.92
C PRO A 194 8.26 25.75 13.53
N HIS A 195 9.07 24.68 13.59
CA HIS A 195 10.47 24.73 13.16
C HIS A 195 10.57 25.02 11.66
N LEU A 196 9.84 24.30 10.82
CA LEU A 196 9.85 24.48 9.37
C LEU A 196 9.44 25.90 8.97
N LYS A 197 8.41 26.45 9.64
CA LYS A 197 8.01 27.86 9.44
C LYS A 197 9.09 28.83 9.85
N SER A 198 9.83 28.56 10.90
CA SER A 198 10.93 29.44 11.34
C SER A 198 12.10 29.51 10.35
N LEU A 199 12.24 28.49 9.49
CA LEU A 199 13.21 28.47 8.39
C LEU A 199 12.74 29.26 7.17
N GLY A 200 11.47 29.70 7.13
CA GLY A 200 10.91 30.44 6.01
C GLY A 200 10.58 29.58 4.79
N VAL A 201 10.50 28.25 4.92
CA VAL A 201 10.11 27.36 3.82
C VAL A 201 8.61 27.49 3.53
N THR A 202 8.23 27.22 2.30
CA THR A 202 6.85 27.32 1.81
C THR A 202 6.29 25.96 1.39
N ALA A 203 7.16 24.99 1.12
CA ALA A 203 6.78 23.64 0.74
C ALA A 203 7.71 22.62 1.39
N ILE A 204 7.15 21.45 1.69
CA ILE A 204 7.90 20.28 2.15
C ILE A 204 7.80 19.20 1.07
N GLU A 205 8.95 18.75 0.59
CA GLU A 205 9.05 17.60 -0.30
C GLU A 205 9.30 16.35 0.54
N LEU A 206 8.34 15.44 0.52
CA LEU A 206 8.46 14.18 1.26
C LEU A 206 9.09 13.12 0.39
N LEU A 207 10.22 12.54 0.84
CA LEU A 207 10.72 11.29 0.27
C LEU A 207 9.60 10.25 0.27
N PRO A 208 9.72 9.16 -0.52
CA PRO A 208 8.60 8.27 -0.82
C PRO A 208 7.76 7.89 0.40
N VAL A 209 6.47 8.18 0.31
CA VAL A 209 5.46 7.87 1.35
C VAL A 209 4.55 6.71 0.97
N PHE A 210 4.66 6.20 -0.26
CA PHE A 210 3.98 5.00 -0.68
C PHE A 210 4.52 3.77 0.05
N ASP A 211 3.72 2.71 0.15
CA ASP A 211 4.16 1.52 0.85
C ASP A 211 5.29 0.80 0.09
N PHE A 212 6.31 0.45 0.84
CA PHE A 212 7.48 -0.33 0.41
C PHE A 212 7.86 -1.34 1.49
N ASP A 213 8.63 -2.35 1.14
CA ASP A 213 9.14 -3.32 2.09
C ASP A 213 10.58 -2.97 2.48
N GLU A 214 10.80 -2.61 3.74
CA GLU A 214 12.13 -2.28 4.25
C GLU A 214 13.11 -3.45 4.12
N ASN A 215 12.58 -4.67 4.16
CA ASN A 215 13.38 -5.89 4.14
C ASN A 215 13.49 -6.54 2.76
N GLU A 216 13.04 -5.87 1.70
CA GLU A 216 13.13 -6.40 0.32
C GLU A 216 14.56 -6.77 -0.08
N ARG A 217 15.53 -6.03 0.42
CA ARG A 217 16.97 -6.30 0.33
C ARG A 217 17.60 -5.92 1.66
N THR A 218 18.17 -6.90 2.32
CA THR A 218 18.90 -6.70 3.55
C THR A 218 20.39 -6.87 3.29
N PHE A 219 21.20 -5.97 3.83
CA PHE A 219 22.65 -6.01 3.72
C PHE A 219 23.27 -6.15 5.10
N PRO A 220 24.38 -6.92 5.24
CA PRO A 220 25.17 -6.85 6.46
C PRO A 220 25.65 -5.42 6.67
N GLY A 221 25.42 -4.86 7.86
CA GLY A 221 26.02 -3.60 8.25
C GLY A 221 27.53 -3.76 8.57
N GLU A 222 28.23 -2.64 8.75
CA GLU A 222 29.61 -2.64 9.24
C GLU A 222 29.72 -3.35 10.61
N ASP A 223 28.71 -3.19 11.44
CA ASP A 223 28.50 -4.00 12.64
C ASP A 223 27.71 -5.25 12.23
N THR A 224 28.34 -6.42 12.29
CA THR A 224 27.77 -7.72 11.91
C THR A 224 26.50 -8.10 12.68
N LEU A 225 26.15 -7.36 13.74
CA LEU A 225 24.92 -7.51 14.52
C LEU A 225 23.76 -6.64 13.98
N LYS A 226 24.01 -5.75 13.02
CA LYS A 226 23.01 -4.88 12.43
C LYS A 226 22.81 -5.19 10.96
N THR A 227 21.57 -5.39 10.58
CA THR A 227 21.17 -5.54 9.19
C THR A 227 20.68 -4.19 8.67
N LEU A 228 21.24 -3.74 7.56
CA LEU A 228 20.74 -2.54 6.87
C LEU A 228 19.46 -2.88 6.11
N VAL A 229 18.52 -1.97 6.13
CA VAL A 229 17.23 -2.09 5.46
C VAL A 229 17.05 -0.97 4.45
N ASN A 230 16.12 -1.12 3.51
CA ASN A 230 15.71 -0.03 2.64
C ASN A 230 15.08 1.09 3.48
N TYR A 231 15.78 2.21 3.61
CA TYR A 231 15.34 3.35 4.40
C TYR A 231 14.58 4.38 3.57
N TRP A 232 15.02 4.59 2.33
CA TRP A 232 14.55 5.69 1.49
C TRP A 232 13.19 5.44 0.83
N GLY A 233 12.85 4.18 0.56
CA GLY A 233 11.55 3.81 0.00
C GLY A 233 11.42 3.95 -1.52
N TYR A 234 12.54 4.10 -2.25
CA TYR A 234 12.53 4.15 -3.72
C TYR A 234 12.32 2.78 -4.37
N SER A 235 11.42 1.99 -3.81
CA SER A 235 11.01 0.68 -4.32
C SER A 235 9.56 0.43 -3.95
N THR A 236 8.66 1.07 -4.70
CA THR A 236 7.23 1.10 -4.38
C THR A 236 6.58 -0.26 -4.57
N LEU A 237 5.94 -0.74 -3.52
CA LEU A 237 5.14 -1.97 -3.52
C LEU A 237 3.66 -1.68 -3.79
N GLN A 238 3.11 -0.60 -3.21
CA GLN A 238 1.74 -0.16 -3.45
C GLN A 238 1.66 1.34 -3.67
N PHE A 239 1.22 1.73 -4.87
CA PHE A 239 1.28 3.11 -5.37
C PHE A 239 0.20 4.04 -4.82
N PHE A 240 -0.84 3.54 -4.16
CA PHE A 240 -1.95 4.33 -3.65
C PHE A 240 -2.15 4.19 -2.14
N SER A 241 -1.29 3.41 -1.49
CA SER A 241 -1.31 3.15 -0.06
C SER A 241 -0.17 3.91 0.63
N PRO A 242 -0.44 4.76 1.62
CA PRO A 242 0.63 5.33 2.43
C PRO A 242 1.28 4.24 3.26
N LYS A 243 2.58 4.39 3.50
CA LYS A 243 3.35 3.45 4.30
C LYS A 243 2.81 3.34 5.72
N GLN A 244 2.40 2.14 6.10
CA GLN A 244 1.67 1.88 7.32
C GLN A 244 2.43 2.32 8.58
N ASN A 245 3.72 2.00 8.68
CA ASN A 245 4.52 2.35 9.86
C ASN A 245 5.06 3.79 9.90
N TYR A 246 4.66 4.62 8.93
CA TYR A 246 4.77 6.07 9.05
C TYR A 246 3.58 6.69 9.80
N ALA A 247 2.58 5.91 10.16
CA ALA A 247 1.50 6.35 11.03
C ALA A 247 1.77 5.94 12.49
N SER A 248 1.46 6.83 13.42
CA SER A 248 1.44 6.51 14.86
C SER A 248 0.28 5.60 15.22
N ASP A 249 -0.84 5.73 14.48
CA ASP A 249 -1.97 4.83 14.49
C ASP A 249 -1.92 3.95 13.24
N THR A 250 -1.23 2.81 13.33
CA THR A 250 -1.02 1.87 12.23
C THR A 250 -2.32 1.23 11.73
N GLU A 251 -3.41 1.35 12.50
CA GLU A 251 -4.73 0.92 12.08
C GLU A 251 -5.41 1.93 11.14
N ASN A 252 -4.96 3.19 11.12
CA ASN A 252 -5.56 4.26 10.32
C ASN A 252 -4.52 5.10 9.56
N PRO A 253 -3.60 4.51 8.79
CA PRO A 253 -2.49 5.23 8.16
C PRO A 253 -2.96 6.29 7.16
N VAL A 254 -4.00 6.00 6.37
CA VAL A 254 -4.58 6.93 5.40
C VAL A 254 -5.16 8.16 6.10
N ARG A 255 -5.86 7.96 7.21
CA ARG A 255 -6.43 9.07 8.00
C ARG A 255 -5.35 9.96 8.59
N GLU A 256 -4.28 9.35 9.12
CA GLU A 256 -3.18 10.12 9.71
C GLU A 256 -2.41 10.90 8.64
N PHE A 257 -2.14 10.28 7.49
CA PHE A 257 -1.54 10.97 6.33
C PHE A 257 -2.36 12.18 5.89
N LYS A 258 -3.66 12.01 5.70
CA LYS A 258 -4.56 13.10 5.33
C LYS A 258 -4.59 14.22 6.38
N SER A 259 -4.64 13.85 7.66
CA SER A 259 -4.60 14.83 8.77
C SER A 259 -3.28 15.60 8.80
N MET A 260 -2.16 14.95 8.49
CA MET A 260 -0.88 15.64 8.33
C MET A 260 -0.96 16.68 7.21
N VAL A 261 -1.41 16.30 6.02
CA VAL A 261 -1.56 17.22 4.88
C VAL A 261 -2.40 18.43 5.25
N ASP A 262 -3.56 18.21 5.90
CA ASP A 262 -4.45 19.29 6.32
C ASP A 262 -3.74 20.29 7.26
N LYS A 263 -3.00 19.79 8.25
CA LYS A 263 -2.25 20.65 9.18
C LYS A 263 -1.14 21.45 8.52
N PHE A 264 -0.48 20.88 7.51
CA PHE A 264 0.51 21.62 6.73
C PHE A 264 -0.16 22.72 5.92
N HIS A 265 -1.28 22.43 5.24
CA HIS A 265 -2.05 23.42 4.50
C HIS A 265 -2.58 24.54 5.42
N GLU A 266 -3.14 24.21 6.58
CA GLU A 266 -3.55 25.19 7.60
C GLU A 266 -2.40 26.10 8.04
N ALA A 267 -1.20 25.57 8.10
CA ALA A 267 0.00 26.32 8.43
C ALA A 267 0.56 27.17 7.27
N GLY A 268 -0.04 27.07 6.07
CA GLY A 268 0.41 27.75 4.86
C GLY A 268 1.60 27.06 4.18
N LEU A 269 1.81 25.77 4.43
CA LEU A 269 2.89 24.97 3.84
C LEU A 269 2.31 23.97 2.83
N GLU A 270 2.88 23.89 1.63
CA GLU A 270 2.55 22.86 0.66
C GLU A 270 3.21 21.53 1.02
N ILE A 271 2.58 20.43 0.63
CA ILE A 271 3.17 19.09 0.63
C ILE A 271 3.39 18.65 -0.81
N TRP A 272 4.63 18.35 -1.14
CA TRP A 272 5.05 17.74 -2.39
C TRP A 272 5.45 16.29 -2.10
N LEU A 273 5.11 15.38 -3.01
CA LEU A 273 5.43 13.97 -2.87
C LEU A 273 6.48 13.58 -3.91
N ASP A 274 7.61 13.05 -3.43
CA ASP A 274 8.53 12.35 -4.30
C ASP A 274 7.96 10.96 -4.64
N VAL A 275 7.77 10.69 -5.92
CA VAL A 275 7.09 9.51 -6.41
C VAL A 275 7.94 8.74 -7.42
N VAL A 276 7.91 7.41 -7.32
CA VAL A 276 8.69 6.51 -8.18
C VAL A 276 7.75 5.80 -9.13
N PHE A 277 7.68 6.25 -10.40
CA PHE A 277 6.86 5.62 -11.43
C PHE A 277 7.68 4.91 -12.51
N ASN A 278 9.00 5.01 -12.48
CA ASN A 278 9.90 4.42 -13.48
C ASN A 278 10.27 2.96 -13.19
N HIS A 279 10.02 2.45 -11.99
CA HIS A 279 10.19 1.05 -11.61
C HIS A 279 9.30 0.68 -10.41
N THR A 280 9.23 -0.61 -10.11
CA THR A 280 8.46 -1.17 -9.01
C THR A 280 9.33 -2.03 -8.11
N ALA A 281 8.79 -2.45 -6.96
CA ALA A 281 9.42 -3.44 -6.08
C ALA A 281 9.51 -4.86 -6.69
N GLU A 282 9.06 -5.04 -7.94
CA GLU A 282 9.16 -6.32 -8.65
C GLU A 282 10.48 -6.51 -9.39
N PHE A 283 11.31 -5.46 -9.47
CA PHE A 283 12.65 -5.48 -10.09
C PHE A 283 12.66 -6.01 -11.54
N GLY A 284 13.80 -6.55 -12.01
CA GLY A 284 13.94 -7.19 -13.32
C GLY A 284 13.20 -8.54 -13.43
N THR A 285 13.42 -9.26 -14.52
CA THR A 285 12.72 -10.52 -14.87
C THR A 285 12.70 -11.55 -13.75
N ASP A 286 13.78 -11.66 -12.98
CA ASP A 286 13.95 -12.64 -11.91
C ASP A 286 13.45 -12.16 -10.54
N GLY A 287 12.93 -10.93 -10.47
CA GLY A 287 12.39 -10.37 -9.24
C GLY A 287 11.01 -10.90 -8.86
N PRO A 288 10.47 -10.45 -7.72
CA PRO A 288 9.13 -10.80 -7.28
C PRO A 288 8.07 -10.52 -8.36
N ALA A 289 6.95 -11.21 -8.30
CA ALA A 289 5.79 -10.99 -9.17
C ALA A 289 4.53 -10.87 -8.31
N ASP A 290 4.56 -9.83 -7.43
CA ASP A 290 3.53 -9.64 -6.41
C ASP A 290 2.24 -9.07 -6.99
N HIS A 291 2.33 -8.34 -8.11
CA HIS A 291 1.18 -7.66 -8.73
C HIS A 291 1.31 -7.51 -10.26
N PHE A 292 1.92 -6.45 -10.80
CA PHE A 292 1.89 -6.10 -12.23
C PHE A 292 2.48 -7.17 -13.14
N LYS A 293 3.59 -7.80 -12.77
CA LYS A 293 4.18 -8.89 -13.55
C LYS A 293 3.26 -10.10 -13.68
N SER A 294 2.53 -10.42 -12.62
CA SER A 294 1.58 -11.54 -12.62
C SER A 294 0.27 -11.19 -13.31
N LEU A 295 -0.10 -9.91 -13.32
CA LEU A 295 -1.36 -9.44 -13.89
C LEU A 295 -1.28 -9.30 -15.41
N ALA A 296 -0.47 -8.38 -15.90
CA ALA A 296 -0.37 -8.04 -17.32
C ALA A 296 1.00 -7.41 -17.61
N PRO A 297 2.10 -8.20 -17.66
CA PRO A 297 3.44 -7.65 -17.78
C PRO A 297 3.62 -6.74 -18.99
N ASP A 298 3.11 -7.14 -20.15
CA ASP A 298 3.24 -6.40 -21.42
C ASP A 298 2.44 -5.09 -21.45
N GLN A 299 1.55 -4.87 -20.48
CA GLN A 299 0.76 -3.64 -20.34
C GLN A 299 1.43 -2.64 -19.40
N TRP A 300 2.23 -3.12 -18.45
CA TRP A 300 2.79 -2.33 -17.35
C TRP A 300 4.29 -2.10 -17.45
N TYR A 301 5.01 -2.97 -18.16
CA TYR A 301 6.47 -2.88 -18.31
C TYR A 301 6.87 -2.72 -19.78
N LEU A 302 7.93 -1.96 -20.00
CA LEU A 302 8.56 -1.73 -21.30
C LEU A 302 9.61 -2.81 -21.60
#